data_5118f71a5660d7c824d11e246149a280
#
_entry.id   5118f71a5660d7c824d11e246149a280
#
_cell.length_a   1.000
_cell.length_b   1.000
_cell.length_c   1.000
_cell.angle_alpha   90.00
_cell.angle_beta   90.00
_cell.angle_gamma   90.00
#
_symmetry.space_group_name_H-M   'P 1'
#
loop_
_entity.id
_entity.type
_entity.pdbx_description
1 polymer ?
#
loop_
_entity_poly.entity_id
_entity_poly.type
_entity_poly.pdbx_seq_one_letter_code
_entity_poly.pdbx_strand_id
1 'polypeptide(L)'
;DTMSGAARTPVIELRNVSKTFGEVRSLADVNFSVFPGEIVGLLGDNGAGKSTLVKTVMGYHSPDQGGEIYFEGQRIDDWSTARARALGIETVYQERALCEKQPIWRNMFMGREPVTKWGLLDVHKMRSEAARLMSQHMGFTSAAVHPDNVVTTMSGGEKQGVAITRALYFDAKLVILDEPTMGLSLSETKKTLDFVEGIKKAGKSAIFIDHNIFHVYPVVDRLYVLDRGRVAGIYRKSEISMDELIERLYRVARSGSID
;
A
#
# COMPACT_ATOMS: atom_id res chain seq x y z
N ASP A 1 -37.29 -4.66 6.23
CA ASP A 1 -36.79 -4.12 4.94
C ASP A 1 -35.41 -4.65 4.68
N THR A 2 -35.35 -5.72 3.90
CA THR A 2 -34.16 -6.40 3.44
C THR A 2 -33.51 -5.55 2.34
N MET A 3 -32.54 -4.73 2.70
CA MET A 3 -31.68 -4.12 1.68
C MET A 3 -30.73 -5.21 1.17
N SER A 4 -31.01 -5.67 -0.04
CA SER A 4 -30.19 -6.52 -0.87
C SER A 4 -28.74 -6.01 -0.86
N GLY A 5 -27.82 -6.77 -0.24
CA GLY A 5 -26.41 -6.50 -0.28
C GLY A 5 -25.88 -6.75 -1.68
N ALA A 6 -25.84 -5.71 -2.50
CA ALA A 6 -25.07 -5.77 -3.74
C ALA A 6 -23.64 -6.17 -3.37
N ALA A 7 -23.17 -7.30 -3.87
CA ALA A 7 -21.82 -7.78 -3.62
C ALA A 7 -20.84 -6.69 -4.07
N ARG A 8 -20.12 -6.09 -3.10
CA ARG A 8 -19.15 -5.02 -3.40
C ARG A 8 -18.05 -5.60 -4.27
N THR A 9 -17.83 -5.01 -5.43
CA THR A 9 -16.75 -5.43 -6.35
C THR A 9 -15.41 -5.01 -5.77
N PRO A 10 -14.42 -5.92 -5.63
CA PRO A 10 -13.08 -5.57 -5.19
C PRO A 10 -12.38 -4.63 -6.16
N VAL A 11 -11.53 -3.73 -5.64
CA VAL A 11 -10.60 -2.93 -6.46
C VAL A 11 -9.60 -3.86 -7.14
N ILE A 12 -9.03 -4.80 -6.37
CA ILE A 12 -8.20 -5.88 -6.90
C ILE A 12 -8.62 -7.21 -6.29
N GLU A 13 -8.60 -8.25 -7.10
CA GLU A 13 -8.87 -9.62 -6.66
C GLU A 13 -7.92 -10.59 -7.37
N LEU A 14 -7.26 -11.42 -6.60
CA LEU A 14 -6.43 -12.52 -7.03
C LEU A 14 -7.18 -13.82 -6.74
N ARG A 15 -7.31 -14.68 -7.74
CA ARG A 15 -7.97 -16.01 -7.62
C ARG A 15 -7.00 -17.11 -7.94
N ASN A 16 -6.86 -18.05 -7.02
CA ASN A 16 -6.02 -19.25 -7.15
C ASN A 16 -4.58 -18.95 -7.59
N VAL A 17 -4.02 -17.83 -7.10
CA VAL A 17 -2.71 -17.37 -7.52
C VAL A 17 -1.62 -18.21 -6.88
N SER A 18 -0.82 -18.85 -7.71
CA SER A 18 0.42 -19.53 -7.34
C SER A 18 1.60 -18.83 -8.01
N LYS A 19 2.77 -18.91 -7.38
CA LYS A 19 4.02 -18.42 -7.93
C LYS A 19 5.20 -19.27 -7.51
N THR A 20 5.89 -19.82 -8.50
CA THR A 20 7.06 -20.68 -8.31
C THR A 20 8.30 -20.04 -8.90
N PHE A 21 9.43 -20.12 -8.21
CA PHE A 21 10.74 -19.69 -8.65
C PHE A 21 11.69 -20.91 -8.59
N GLY A 22 12.01 -21.47 -9.74
CA GLY A 22 12.73 -22.74 -9.80
C GLY A 22 11.95 -23.85 -9.08
N GLU A 23 12.50 -24.41 -8.02
CA GLU A 23 11.85 -25.46 -7.20
C GLU A 23 11.07 -24.87 -6.00
N VAL A 24 11.17 -23.57 -5.74
CA VAL A 24 10.54 -22.94 -4.58
C VAL A 24 9.17 -22.36 -4.96
N ARG A 25 8.11 -22.95 -4.40
CA ARG A 25 6.75 -22.42 -4.51
C ARG A 25 6.53 -21.34 -3.45
N SER A 26 6.64 -20.08 -3.87
CA SER A 26 6.54 -18.91 -3.00
C SER A 26 5.10 -18.51 -2.67
N LEU A 27 4.15 -18.77 -3.58
CA LEU A 27 2.71 -18.65 -3.36
C LEU A 27 2.01 -19.92 -3.82
N ALA A 28 0.99 -20.35 -3.09
CA ALA A 28 0.26 -21.59 -3.35
C ALA A 28 -1.26 -21.34 -3.18
N ASP A 29 -1.97 -21.27 -4.31
CA ASP A 29 -3.43 -21.14 -4.40
C ASP A 29 -4.00 -19.99 -3.57
N VAL A 30 -3.33 -18.82 -3.64
CA VAL A 30 -3.69 -17.64 -2.87
C VAL A 30 -4.92 -16.96 -3.46
N ASN A 31 -5.93 -16.75 -2.63
CA ASN A 31 -7.07 -15.89 -2.90
C ASN A 31 -6.93 -14.64 -2.04
N PHE A 32 -6.89 -13.48 -2.69
CA PHE A 32 -6.67 -12.19 -2.03
C PHE A 32 -7.53 -11.11 -2.67
N SER A 33 -8.11 -10.23 -1.87
CA SER A 33 -8.93 -9.13 -2.40
C SER A 33 -8.81 -7.89 -1.55
N VAL A 34 -9.01 -6.72 -2.17
CA VAL A 34 -9.13 -5.42 -1.49
C VAL A 34 -10.36 -4.72 -2.01
N PHE A 35 -11.24 -4.27 -1.12
CA PHE A 35 -12.46 -3.55 -1.49
C PHE A 35 -12.25 -2.03 -1.53
N PRO A 36 -13.12 -1.27 -2.23
CA PRO A 36 -13.04 0.19 -2.26
C PRO A 36 -13.13 0.81 -0.86
N GLY A 37 -12.17 1.70 -0.54
CA GLY A 37 -12.09 2.38 0.76
C GLY A 37 -11.64 1.48 1.91
N GLU A 38 -11.08 0.31 1.63
CA GLU A 38 -10.58 -0.64 2.61
C GLU A 38 -9.06 -0.54 2.76
N ILE A 39 -8.57 -0.63 3.99
CA ILE A 39 -7.15 -0.86 4.30
C ILE A 39 -7.00 -2.31 4.73
N VAL A 40 -6.26 -3.09 3.95
CA VAL A 40 -5.97 -4.50 4.21
C VAL A 40 -4.56 -4.63 4.76
N GLY A 41 -4.42 -5.23 5.94
CA GLY A 41 -3.14 -5.61 6.52
C GLY A 41 -2.66 -6.96 5.99
N LEU A 42 -1.39 -7.07 5.68
CA LEU A 42 -0.74 -8.31 5.27
C LEU A 42 0.33 -8.70 6.29
N LEU A 43 0.04 -9.73 7.08
CA LEU A 43 0.90 -10.26 8.13
C LEU A 43 1.48 -11.63 7.74
N GLY A 44 2.55 -11.99 8.38
CA GLY A 44 3.23 -13.29 8.22
C GLY A 44 4.72 -13.16 8.49
N ASP A 45 5.36 -14.27 8.77
CA ASP A 45 6.78 -14.34 9.04
C ASP A 45 7.64 -14.05 7.80
N ASN A 46 8.95 -13.92 8.01
CA ASN A 46 9.91 -13.82 6.91
C ASN A 46 9.85 -15.09 6.06
N GLY A 47 9.74 -14.92 4.75
CA GLY A 47 9.57 -16.06 3.83
C GLY A 47 8.12 -16.56 3.68
N ALA A 48 7.14 -15.99 4.36
CA ALA A 48 5.73 -16.38 4.24
C ALA A 48 5.11 -16.12 2.85
N GLY A 49 5.78 -15.36 1.97
CA GLY A 49 5.29 -15.03 0.63
C GLY A 49 4.76 -13.61 0.46
N LYS A 50 4.79 -12.77 1.52
CA LYS A 50 4.26 -11.39 1.48
C LYS A 50 4.81 -10.57 0.32
N SER A 51 6.13 -10.50 0.18
CA SER A 51 6.78 -9.73 -0.89
C SER A 51 6.45 -10.28 -2.28
N THR A 52 6.28 -11.60 -2.43
CA THR A 52 5.87 -12.20 -3.69
C THR A 52 4.43 -11.85 -4.03
N LEU A 53 3.52 -11.89 -3.05
CA LEU A 53 2.13 -11.48 -3.23
C LEU A 53 2.04 -10.00 -3.65
N VAL A 54 2.74 -9.13 -2.96
CA VAL A 54 2.79 -7.69 -3.26
C VAL A 54 3.35 -7.43 -4.65
N LYS A 55 4.47 -8.06 -5.01
CA LYS A 55 5.06 -7.97 -6.35
C LYS A 55 4.12 -8.50 -7.45
N THR A 56 3.29 -9.50 -7.13
CA THR A 56 2.25 -9.97 -8.04
C THR A 56 1.13 -8.93 -8.20
N VAL A 57 0.67 -8.33 -7.11
CA VAL A 57 -0.31 -7.21 -7.15
C VAL A 57 0.24 -6.02 -7.94
N MET A 58 1.53 -5.73 -7.84
CA MET A 58 2.21 -4.64 -8.55
C MET A 58 2.50 -4.95 -10.03
N GLY A 59 2.26 -6.17 -10.48
CA GLY A 59 2.55 -6.60 -11.85
C GLY A 59 4.02 -6.93 -12.15
N TYR A 60 4.88 -7.04 -11.11
CA TYR A 60 6.26 -7.52 -11.28
C TYR A 60 6.34 -9.02 -11.59
N HIS A 61 5.41 -9.79 -11.01
CA HIS A 61 5.30 -11.21 -11.25
C HIS A 61 3.93 -11.52 -11.83
N SER A 62 3.90 -12.23 -12.93
CA SER A 62 2.68 -12.85 -13.42
C SER A 62 2.41 -14.12 -12.61
N PRO A 63 1.15 -14.45 -12.31
CA PRO A 63 0.78 -15.72 -11.71
C PRO A 63 1.26 -16.89 -12.57
N ASP A 64 1.49 -18.04 -11.95
CA ASP A 64 1.63 -19.30 -12.65
C ASP A 64 0.30 -19.69 -13.31
N GLN A 65 0.32 -20.68 -14.23
CA GLN A 65 -0.86 -21.12 -14.94
C GLN A 65 -2.02 -21.48 -13.99
N GLY A 66 -3.21 -20.96 -14.28
CA GLY A 66 -4.42 -21.18 -13.49
C GLY A 66 -4.73 -20.05 -12.50
N GLY A 67 -3.77 -19.16 -12.22
CA GLY A 67 -4.02 -17.96 -11.42
C GLY A 67 -4.65 -16.84 -12.24
N GLU A 68 -5.58 -16.10 -11.65
CA GLU A 68 -6.30 -15.03 -12.30
C GLU A 68 -6.21 -13.73 -11.49
N ILE A 69 -6.12 -12.59 -12.20
CA ILE A 69 -6.14 -11.26 -11.60
C ILE A 69 -7.31 -10.47 -12.17
N TYR A 70 -8.09 -9.88 -11.27
CA TYR A 70 -9.20 -8.99 -11.60
C TYR A 70 -8.95 -7.61 -11.02
N PHE A 71 -9.26 -6.58 -11.78
CA PHE A 71 -9.27 -5.21 -11.32
C PHE A 71 -10.66 -4.59 -11.57
N GLU A 72 -11.30 -4.10 -10.51
CA GLU A 72 -12.69 -3.60 -10.54
C GLU A 72 -13.66 -4.58 -11.24
N GLY A 73 -13.48 -5.88 -10.98
CA GLY A 73 -14.31 -6.94 -11.52
C GLY A 73 -13.98 -7.38 -12.94
N GLN A 74 -13.04 -6.73 -13.61
CA GLN A 74 -12.58 -7.11 -14.95
C GLN A 74 -11.32 -7.98 -14.85
N ARG A 75 -11.33 -9.12 -15.51
CA ARG A 75 -10.14 -9.97 -15.63
C ARG A 75 -9.09 -9.28 -16.49
N ILE A 76 -7.85 -9.29 -16.03
CA ILE A 76 -6.72 -8.71 -16.73
C ILE A 76 -5.74 -9.82 -17.13
N ASP A 77 -5.64 -10.10 -18.42
CA ASP A 77 -4.77 -11.18 -18.92
C ASP A 77 -3.34 -10.69 -19.21
N ASP A 78 -3.15 -9.38 -19.48
CA ASP A 78 -1.87 -8.71 -19.75
C ASP A 78 -1.26 -8.05 -18.52
N TRP A 79 -1.32 -8.75 -17.37
CA TRP A 79 -0.87 -8.18 -16.09
C TRP A 79 0.63 -7.86 -16.10
N SER A 80 0.94 -6.60 -15.85
CA SER A 80 2.31 -6.07 -15.87
C SER A 80 2.40 -4.83 -14.98
N THR A 81 3.61 -4.40 -14.62
CA THR A 81 3.82 -3.18 -13.82
C THR A 81 3.25 -1.94 -14.51
N ALA A 82 3.39 -1.85 -15.84
CA ALA A 82 2.81 -0.75 -16.60
C ALA A 82 1.28 -0.76 -16.54
N ARG A 83 0.68 -1.95 -16.66
CA ARG A 83 -0.78 -2.12 -16.57
C ARG A 83 -1.32 -1.80 -15.19
N ALA A 84 -0.69 -2.35 -14.13
CA ALA A 84 -1.05 -2.09 -12.75
C ALA A 84 -1.03 -0.58 -12.44
N ARG A 85 0.05 0.11 -12.84
CA ARG A 85 0.17 1.56 -12.67
C ARG A 85 -0.88 2.34 -13.47
N ALA A 86 -1.14 1.95 -14.72
CA ALA A 86 -2.17 2.59 -15.55
C ALA A 86 -3.58 2.45 -14.95
N LEU A 87 -3.84 1.38 -14.21
CA LEU A 87 -5.09 1.14 -13.50
C LEU A 87 -5.20 1.89 -12.15
N GLY A 88 -4.12 2.52 -11.70
CA GLY A 88 -4.09 3.31 -10.47
C GLY A 88 -3.57 2.55 -9.25
N ILE A 89 -2.68 1.56 -9.45
CA ILE A 89 -1.95 0.93 -8.34
C ILE A 89 -0.63 1.67 -8.16
N GLU A 90 -0.45 2.28 -7.00
CA GLU A 90 0.77 3.00 -6.63
C GLU A 90 1.44 2.34 -5.41
N THR A 91 2.77 2.39 -5.37
CA THR A 91 3.53 1.78 -4.28
C THR A 91 4.39 2.82 -3.57
N VAL A 92 4.32 2.78 -2.26
CA VAL A 92 5.21 3.49 -1.35
C VAL A 92 6.18 2.47 -0.76
N TYR A 93 7.42 2.50 -1.24
CA TYR A 93 8.46 1.56 -0.84
C TYR A 93 9.07 1.90 0.51
N GLN A 94 9.63 0.90 1.18
CA GLN A 94 10.41 1.02 2.38
C GLN A 94 11.60 1.99 2.21
N GLU A 95 12.37 1.84 1.14
CA GLU A 95 13.35 2.84 0.69
C GLU A 95 12.60 3.95 -0.05
N ARG A 96 12.18 4.93 0.65
CA ARG A 96 11.27 6.05 0.32
C ARG A 96 11.35 6.64 -1.09
N ALA A 97 12.12 6.07 -2.00
CA ALA A 97 12.29 6.46 -3.41
C ALA A 97 12.23 7.99 -3.65
N LEU A 98 12.80 8.76 -2.70
CA LEU A 98 12.89 10.21 -2.75
C LEU A 98 14.33 10.64 -3.04
N CYS A 99 14.48 11.60 -3.93
CA CYS A 99 15.76 12.22 -4.22
C CYS A 99 16.06 13.24 -3.12
N GLU A 100 16.89 12.87 -2.14
CA GLU A 100 17.10 13.66 -0.92
C GLU A 100 17.62 15.06 -1.16
N LYS A 101 18.44 15.25 -2.19
CA LYS A 101 19.03 16.56 -2.57
C LYS A 101 18.12 17.42 -3.45
N GLN A 102 16.89 16.96 -3.73
CA GLN A 102 15.92 17.71 -4.51
C GLN A 102 14.82 18.30 -3.60
N PRO A 103 14.20 19.41 -4.00
CA PRO A 103 13.10 19.99 -3.25
C PRO A 103 11.87 19.09 -3.24
N ILE A 104 11.00 19.30 -2.25
CA ILE A 104 9.78 18.51 -2.05
C ILE A 104 8.91 18.53 -3.30
N TRP A 105 8.67 19.72 -3.88
CA TRP A 105 7.84 19.85 -5.07
C TRP A 105 8.34 19.00 -6.23
N ARG A 106 9.65 18.88 -6.41
CA ARG A 106 10.23 18.07 -7.48
C ARG A 106 10.05 16.57 -7.21
N ASN A 107 10.22 16.15 -5.97
CA ASN A 107 10.00 14.76 -5.56
C ASN A 107 8.54 14.31 -5.75
N MET A 108 7.57 15.19 -5.52
CA MET A 108 6.15 14.88 -5.69
C MET A 108 5.78 14.54 -7.13
N PHE A 109 6.45 15.14 -8.12
CA PHE A 109 6.10 14.98 -9.53
C PHE A 109 7.12 14.18 -10.34
N MET A 110 8.16 13.66 -9.70
CA MET A 110 9.26 12.96 -10.39
C MET A 110 8.74 11.78 -11.25
N GLY A 111 9.07 11.87 -12.56
CA GLY A 111 8.63 10.88 -13.57
C GLY A 111 7.23 11.10 -14.12
N ARG A 112 6.51 12.15 -13.67
CA ARG A 112 5.17 12.55 -14.15
C ARG A 112 5.01 14.07 -14.02
N GLU A 113 6.06 14.79 -14.41
CA GLU A 113 6.12 16.25 -14.28
C GLU A 113 5.05 16.92 -15.16
N PRO A 114 4.23 17.85 -14.60
CA PRO A 114 3.38 18.70 -15.41
C PRO A 114 4.20 19.53 -16.41
N VAL A 115 3.71 19.59 -17.64
CA VAL A 115 4.35 20.39 -18.70
C VAL A 115 3.43 21.52 -19.17
N THR A 116 4.04 22.61 -19.61
CA THR A 116 3.37 23.73 -20.26
C THR A 116 2.89 23.32 -21.67
N LYS A 117 2.12 24.18 -22.33
CA LYS A 117 1.70 23.98 -23.74
C LYS A 117 2.87 23.83 -24.73
N TRP A 118 4.07 24.28 -24.33
CA TRP A 118 5.28 24.22 -25.13
C TRP A 118 6.17 23.01 -24.79
N GLY A 119 5.70 22.09 -23.93
CA GLY A 119 6.46 20.90 -23.54
C GLY A 119 7.55 21.16 -22.48
N LEU A 120 7.62 22.36 -21.93
CA LEU A 120 8.56 22.71 -20.85
C LEU A 120 7.95 22.35 -19.49
N LEU A 121 8.78 22.09 -18.48
CA LEU A 121 8.32 21.83 -17.10
C LEU A 121 7.51 23.02 -16.56
N ASP A 122 6.32 22.76 -16.06
CA ASP A 122 5.48 23.77 -15.40
C ASP A 122 5.83 23.84 -13.90
N VAL A 123 6.98 24.47 -13.62
CA VAL A 123 7.52 24.60 -12.25
C VAL A 123 6.57 25.38 -11.34
N HIS A 124 5.85 26.36 -11.87
CA HIS A 124 4.89 27.16 -11.08
C HIS A 124 3.73 26.26 -10.61
N LYS A 125 3.16 25.48 -11.51
CA LYS A 125 2.11 24.52 -11.20
C LYS A 125 2.60 23.46 -10.20
N MET A 126 3.80 22.91 -10.41
CA MET A 126 4.38 21.92 -9.50
C MET A 126 4.54 22.45 -8.08
N ARG A 127 5.02 23.68 -7.91
CA ARG A 127 5.18 24.31 -6.60
C ARG A 127 3.85 24.60 -5.92
N SER A 128 2.89 25.19 -6.65
CA SER A 128 1.57 25.51 -6.10
C SER A 128 0.79 24.26 -5.71
N GLU A 129 0.83 23.22 -6.53
CA GLU A 129 0.21 21.93 -6.20
C GLU A 129 0.89 21.23 -5.02
N ALA A 130 2.22 21.27 -4.95
CA ALA A 130 2.94 20.73 -3.81
C ALA A 130 2.55 21.43 -2.50
N ALA A 131 2.48 22.75 -2.50
CA ALA A 131 2.04 23.54 -1.34
C ALA A 131 0.62 23.16 -0.90
N ARG A 132 -0.31 23.03 -1.86
CA ARG A 132 -1.69 22.62 -1.60
C ARG A 132 -1.77 21.21 -0.99
N LEU A 133 -1.06 20.25 -1.57
CA LEU A 133 -1.04 18.87 -1.11
C LEU A 133 -0.42 18.72 0.28
N MET A 134 0.67 19.44 0.54
CA MET A 134 1.32 19.45 1.86
C MET A 134 0.36 19.98 2.93
N SER A 135 -0.38 21.05 2.64
CA SER A 135 -1.39 21.59 3.55
C SER A 135 -2.57 20.63 3.78
N GLN A 136 -3.08 20.02 2.71
CA GLN A 136 -4.29 19.19 2.77
C GLN A 136 -4.07 17.80 3.37
N HIS A 137 -2.96 17.15 3.03
CA HIS A 137 -2.73 15.75 3.35
C HIS A 137 -1.68 15.52 4.43
N MET A 138 -0.75 16.46 4.62
CA MET A 138 0.35 16.29 5.55
C MET A 138 0.19 17.09 6.84
N GLY A 139 -0.85 17.95 6.94
CA GLY A 139 -1.10 18.77 8.11
C GLY A 139 0.07 19.69 8.46
N PHE A 140 0.96 19.97 7.49
CA PHE A 140 2.05 20.92 7.66
C PHE A 140 1.49 22.34 7.71
N THR A 141 1.03 22.75 8.88
CA THR A 141 0.61 24.12 9.18
C THR A 141 1.79 24.99 9.61
N SER A 142 2.97 24.39 9.83
CA SER A 142 4.13 25.15 10.25
C SER A 142 4.80 25.78 9.04
N ALA A 143 5.12 27.08 9.15
CA ALA A 143 5.95 27.82 8.20
C ALA A 143 7.35 27.19 7.97
N ALA A 144 7.68 26.15 8.71
CA ALA A 144 8.96 25.44 8.66
C ALA A 144 9.08 24.48 7.46
N VAL A 145 7.97 24.03 6.85
CA VAL A 145 8.02 23.09 5.72
C VAL A 145 7.45 23.76 4.47
N HIS A 146 8.34 24.26 3.64
CA HIS A 146 8.02 24.89 2.37
C HIS A 146 8.25 23.92 1.20
N PRO A 147 7.49 23.97 0.10
CA PRO A 147 7.70 23.12 -1.07
C PRO A 147 9.12 23.13 -1.63
N ASP A 148 9.83 24.26 -1.49
CA ASP A 148 11.21 24.41 -1.92
C ASP A 148 12.25 23.81 -0.96
N ASN A 149 11.84 23.37 0.22
CA ASN A 149 12.77 22.72 1.16
C ASN A 149 13.28 21.41 0.57
N VAL A 150 14.55 21.13 0.80
CA VAL A 150 15.20 19.90 0.34
C VAL A 150 14.78 18.74 1.23
N VAL A 151 14.49 17.59 0.64
CA VAL A 151 13.99 16.41 1.35
C VAL A 151 14.95 15.92 2.46
N THR A 152 16.25 16.18 2.33
CA THR A 152 17.25 15.86 3.37
C THR A 152 16.92 16.46 4.74
N THR A 153 16.27 17.63 4.78
CA THR A 153 15.93 18.33 6.03
C THR A 153 14.69 17.78 6.72
N MET A 154 13.99 16.85 6.10
CA MET A 154 12.75 16.26 6.61
C MET A 154 13.01 15.08 7.54
N SER A 155 12.14 14.92 8.54
CA SER A 155 12.09 13.71 9.36
C SER A 155 11.66 12.49 8.55
N GLY A 156 11.89 11.31 9.10
CA GLY A 156 11.48 10.06 8.48
C GLY A 156 9.99 9.98 8.19
N GLY A 157 9.15 10.36 9.14
CA GLY A 157 7.70 10.38 8.97
C GLY A 157 7.22 11.42 7.95
N GLU A 158 7.87 12.58 7.88
CA GLU A 158 7.59 13.60 6.85
C GLU A 158 7.93 13.12 5.45
N LYS A 159 9.09 12.47 5.28
CA LYS A 159 9.46 11.83 4.02
C LYS A 159 8.42 10.80 3.58
N GLN A 160 7.91 10.01 4.53
CA GLN A 160 6.85 9.04 4.26
C GLN A 160 5.55 9.71 3.83
N GLY A 161 5.19 10.82 4.49
CA GLY A 161 4.05 11.65 4.11
C GLY A 161 4.15 12.17 2.67
N VAL A 162 5.33 12.63 2.22
CA VAL A 162 5.55 13.05 0.82
C VAL A 162 5.29 11.89 -0.15
N ALA A 163 5.80 10.70 0.15
CA ALA A 163 5.63 9.53 -0.70
C ALA A 163 4.15 9.10 -0.81
N ILE A 164 3.41 9.09 0.30
CA ILE A 164 1.98 8.78 0.33
C ILE A 164 1.18 9.85 -0.41
N THR A 165 1.46 11.12 -0.15
CA THR A 165 0.78 12.25 -0.81
C THR A 165 1.00 12.23 -2.33
N ARG A 166 2.20 11.85 -2.79
CA ARG A 166 2.48 11.64 -4.21
C ARG A 166 1.59 10.57 -4.82
N ALA A 167 1.41 9.44 -4.14
CA ALA A 167 0.52 8.38 -4.61
C ALA A 167 -0.92 8.86 -4.73
N LEU A 168 -1.42 9.61 -3.75
CA LEU A 168 -2.77 10.18 -3.75
C LEU A 168 -2.98 11.21 -4.86
N TYR A 169 -1.97 12.05 -5.14
CA TYR A 169 -2.04 13.05 -6.20
C TYR A 169 -2.26 12.43 -7.58
N PHE A 170 -1.63 11.30 -7.86
CA PHE A 170 -1.77 10.58 -9.14
C PHE A 170 -3.03 9.71 -9.22
N ASP A 171 -4.03 10.01 -8.40
CA ASP A 171 -5.33 9.36 -8.37
C ASP A 171 -5.25 7.83 -8.17
N ALA A 172 -4.33 7.40 -7.30
CA ALA A 172 -4.24 6.01 -6.93
C ALA A 172 -5.60 5.49 -6.45
N LYS A 173 -6.04 4.36 -6.95
CA LYS A 173 -7.19 3.60 -6.44
C LYS A 173 -6.77 2.65 -5.33
N LEU A 174 -5.55 2.14 -5.44
CA LEU A 174 -4.92 1.25 -4.48
C LEU A 174 -3.49 1.71 -4.20
N VAL A 175 -3.19 1.95 -2.93
CA VAL A 175 -1.84 2.30 -2.46
C VAL A 175 -1.25 1.10 -1.72
N ILE A 176 -0.08 0.65 -2.14
CA ILE A 176 0.67 -0.40 -1.45
C ILE A 176 1.73 0.27 -0.58
N LEU A 177 1.72 -0.06 0.70
CA LEU A 177 2.62 0.45 1.73
C LEU A 177 3.48 -0.72 2.23
N ASP A 178 4.72 -0.77 1.78
CA ASP A 178 5.65 -1.84 2.11
C ASP A 178 6.58 -1.39 3.24
N GLU A 179 6.32 -1.89 4.45
CA GLU A 179 7.00 -1.58 5.70
C GLU A 179 7.21 -0.06 5.96
N PRO A 180 6.15 0.76 5.87
CA PRO A 180 6.27 2.22 5.88
C PRO A 180 6.73 2.80 7.23
N THR A 181 6.70 2.00 8.30
CA THR A 181 7.08 2.41 9.66
C THR A 181 8.46 1.93 10.07
N MET A 182 9.16 1.19 9.22
CA MET A 182 10.46 0.64 9.56
C MET A 182 11.52 1.72 9.78
N GLY A 183 12.24 1.61 10.90
CA GLY A 183 13.31 2.55 11.27
C GLY A 183 12.82 3.93 11.72
N LEU A 184 11.52 4.11 11.96
CA LEU A 184 10.94 5.35 12.47
C LEU A 184 10.89 5.36 14.01
N SER A 185 11.02 6.54 14.60
CA SER A 185 10.71 6.78 16.01
C SER A 185 9.20 6.62 16.28
N LEU A 186 8.79 6.51 17.53
CA LEU A 186 7.37 6.39 17.91
C LEU A 186 6.54 7.57 17.40
N SER A 187 7.05 8.79 17.47
CA SER A 187 6.33 9.98 16.99
C SER A 187 6.19 10.00 15.46
N GLU A 188 7.22 9.56 14.73
CA GLU A 188 7.20 9.44 13.27
C GLU A 188 6.28 8.30 12.81
N THR A 189 6.31 7.17 13.53
CA THR A 189 5.38 6.06 13.29
C THR A 189 3.93 6.53 13.41
N LYS A 190 3.59 7.26 14.48
CA LYS A 190 2.24 7.80 14.65
C LYS A 190 1.84 8.70 13.47
N LYS A 191 2.69 9.63 13.07
CA LYS A 191 2.43 10.49 11.89
C LYS A 191 2.21 9.67 10.62
N THR A 192 3.01 8.62 10.41
CA THR A 192 2.87 7.73 9.25
C THR A 192 1.53 7.00 9.29
N LEU A 193 1.10 6.50 10.44
CA LEU A 193 -0.21 5.85 10.58
C LEU A 193 -1.36 6.84 10.34
N ASP A 194 -1.24 8.09 10.78
CA ASP A 194 -2.21 9.16 10.49
C ASP A 194 -2.31 9.40 8.96
N PHE A 195 -1.20 9.34 8.23
CA PHE A 195 -1.21 9.44 6.76
C PHE A 195 -1.87 8.21 6.10
N VAL A 196 -1.66 7.02 6.64
CA VAL A 196 -2.33 5.80 6.17
C VAL A 196 -3.85 5.90 6.33
N GLU A 197 -4.32 6.38 7.47
CA GLU A 197 -5.74 6.68 7.66
C GLU A 197 -6.25 7.74 6.68
N GLY A 198 -5.41 8.71 6.32
CA GLY A 198 -5.69 9.74 5.32
C GLY A 198 -6.03 9.14 3.95
N ILE A 199 -5.41 8.02 3.57
CA ILE A 199 -5.71 7.29 2.33
C ILE A 199 -7.19 6.88 2.30
N LYS A 200 -7.66 6.28 3.39
CA LYS A 200 -9.07 5.87 3.54
C LYS A 200 -10.02 7.06 3.54
N LYS A 201 -9.67 8.14 4.25
CA LYS A 201 -10.46 9.40 4.27
C LYS A 201 -10.58 10.04 2.88
N ALA A 202 -9.57 9.83 2.03
CA ALA A 202 -9.59 10.25 0.61
C ALA A 202 -10.41 9.29 -0.29
N GLY A 203 -11.08 8.27 0.28
CA GLY A 203 -11.87 7.30 -0.46
C GLY A 203 -11.04 6.28 -1.25
N LYS A 204 -9.75 6.16 -0.95
CA LYS A 204 -8.82 5.24 -1.60
C LYS A 204 -8.63 3.97 -0.76
N SER A 205 -8.08 2.94 -1.38
CA SER A 205 -7.80 1.65 -0.72
C SER A 205 -6.30 1.48 -0.51
N ALA A 206 -5.92 0.65 0.47
CA ALA A 206 -4.51 0.36 0.71
C ALA A 206 -4.25 -1.10 1.08
N ILE A 207 -3.05 -1.57 0.77
CA ILE A 207 -2.44 -2.76 1.35
C ILE A 207 -1.31 -2.28 2.25
N PHE A 208 -1.37 -2.64 3.52
CA PHE A 208 -0.39 -2.25 4.52
C PHE A 208 0.39 -3.48 4.97
N ILE A 209 1.66 -3.55 4.59
CA ILE A 209 2.57 -4.63 4.93
C ILE A 209 3.49 -4.14 6.03
N ASP A 210 3.49 -4.83 7.15
CA ASP A 210 4.46 -4.63 8.23
C ASP A 210 4.58 -5.93 9.03
N HIS A 211 5.72 -6.14 9.67
CA HIS A 211 5.93 -7.25 10.60
C HIS A 211 5.47 -6.91 12.02
N ASN A 212 5.21 -5.64 12.32
CA ASN A 212 4.75 -5.18 13.61
C ASN A 212 3.24 -5.04 13.65
N ILE A 213 2.58 -6.02 14.28
CA ILE A 213 1.12 -6.03 14.44
C ILE A 213 0.58 -4.77 15.13
N PHE A 214 1.33 -4.18 16.06
CA PHE A 214 0.91 -2.96 16.77
C PHE A 214 0.84 -1.74 15.85
N HIS A 215 1.52 -1.75 14.72
CA HIS A 215 1.41 -0.73 13.69
C HIS A 215 0.28 -1.02 12.71
N VAL A 216 0.09 -2.30 12.36
CA VAL A 216 -0.90 -2.71 11.36
C VAL A 216 -2.31 -2.65 11.93
N TYR A 217 -2.55 -3.33 13.05
CA TYR A 217 -3.90 -3.51 13.60
C TYR A 217 -4.68 -2.20 13.82
N PRO A 218 -4.11 -1.08 14.32
CA PRO A 218 -4.86 0.15 14.53
C PRO A 218 -5.55 0.71 13.28
N VAL A 219 -4.91 0.61 12.11
CA VAL A 219 -5.32 1.31 10.89
C VAL A 219 -6.03 0.46 9.86
N VAL A 220 -5.99 -0.87 9.98
CA VAL A 220 -6.59 -1.78 9.00
C VAL A 220 -8.07 -2.07 9.29
N ASP A 221 -8.80 -2.47 8.26
CA ASP A 221 -10.17 -3.00 8.35
C ASP A 221 -10.20 -4.52 8.37
N ARG A 222 -9.28 -5.14 7.62
CA ARG A 222 -9.17 -6.58 7.48
C ARG A 222 -7.70 -6.98 7.39
N LEU A 223 -7.40 -8.19 7.86
CA LEU A 223 -6.05 -8.73 7.91
C LEU A 223 -6.01 -10.07 7.18
N TYR A 224 -4.98 -10.24 6.36
CA TYR A 224 -4.58 -11.53 5.82
C TYR A 224 -3.32 -11.98 6.55
N VAL A 225 -3.33 -13.22 7.00
CA VAL A 225 -2.16 -13.88 7.57
C VAL A 225 -1.64 -14.87 6.54
N LEU A 226 -0.41 -14.66 6.08
CA LEU A 226 0.28 -15.60 5.21
C LEU A 226 1.21 -16.50 6.03
N ASP A 227 1.21 -17.79 5.67
CA ASP A 227 2.20 -18.74 6.12
C ASP A 227 2.60 -19.66 4.95
N ARG A 228 3.91 -19.82 4.74
CA ARG A 228 4.48 -20.73 3.72
C ARG A 228 3.81 -20.61 2.34
N GLY A 229 3.56 -19.40 1.90
CA GLY A 229 2.95 -19.09 0.60
C GLY A 229 1.43 -19.30 0.52
N ARG A 230 0.75 -19.57 1.63
CA ARG A 230 -0.70 -19.74 1.69
C ARG A 230 -1.36 -18.70 2.59
N VAL A 231 -2.63 -18.42 2.33
CA VAL A 231 -3.45 -17.65 3.27
C VAL A 231 -3.84 -18.59 4.41
N ALA A 232 -3.23 -18.38 5.58
CA ALA A 232 -3.51 -19.14 6.79
C ALA A 232 -4.76 -18.61 7.51
N GLY A 233 -5.12 -17.33 7.33
CA GLY A 233 -6.34 -16.77 7.91
C GLY A 233 -6.67 -15.39 7.37
N ILE A 234 -7.97 -15.05 7.46
CA ILE A 234 -8.51 -13.75 7.11
C ILE A 234 -9.37 -13.28 8.28
N TYR A 235 -9.07 -12.10 8.81
CA TYR A 235 -9.75 -11.55 9.98
C TYR A 235 -10.25 -10.14 9.70
N ARG A 236 -11.49 -9.84 10.07
CA ARG A 236 -11.98 -8.47 10.14
C ARG A 236 -11.62 -7.90 11.50
N LYS A 237 -11.11 -6.68 11.52
CA LYS A 237 -10.78 -5.99 12.78
C LYS A 237 -11.96 -5.90 13.74
N SER A 238 -13.18 -5.77 13.21
CA SER A 238 -14.42 -5.74 14.01
C SER A 238 -14.78 -7.07 14.69
N GLU A 239 -14.17 -8.18 14.27
CA GLU A 239 -14.51 -9.55 14.69
C GLU A 239 -13.42 -10.20 15.54
N ILE A 240 -12.26 -9.57 15.67
CA ILE A 240 -11.12 -10.11 16.42
C ILE A 240 -10.42 -9.01 17.22
N SER A 241 -10.10 -9.25 18.48
CA SER A 241 -9.25 -8.39 19.27
C SER A 241 -7.77 -8.52 18.90
N MET A 242 -6.96 -7.56 19.31
CA MET A 242 -5.50 -7.64 19.06
C MET A 242 -4.89 -8.85 19.77
N ASP A 243 -5.31 -9.11 21.01
CA ASP A 243 -4.78 -10.23 21.81
C ASP A 243 -5.12 -11.58 21.17
N GLU A 244 -6.37 -11.77 20.74
CA GLU A 244 -6.78 -12.98 20.01
C GLU A 244 -6.02 -13.14 18.69
N LEU A 245 -5.78 -12.04 17.97
CA LEU A 245 -5.02 -12.09 16.73
C LEU A 245 -3.56 -12.50 17.00
N ILE A 246 -2.93 -11.99 18.04
CA ILE A 246 -1.59 -12.38 18.47
C ILE A 246 -1.54 -13.88 18.80
N GLU A 247 -2.51 -14.39 19.56
CA GLU A 247 -2.59 -15.81 19.87
C GLU A 247 -2.72 -16.68 18.61
N ARG A 248 -3.54 -16.24 17.64
CA ARG A 248 -3.69 -16.96 16.36
C ARG A 248 -2.42 -16.95 15.52
N LEU A 249 -1.71 -15.82 15.49
CA LEU A 249 -0.40 -15.72 14.82
C LEU A 249 0.61 -16.71 15.43
N TYR A 250 0.65 -16.81 16.76
CA TYR A 250 1.50 -17.81 17.43
C TYR A 250 1.12 -19.26 17.09
N ARG A 251 -0.17 -19.58 16.94
CA ARG A 251 -0.61 -20.91 16.52
C ARG A 251 -0.16 -21.20 15.09
N VAL A 252 -0.38 -20.27 14.16
CA VAL A 252 0.07 -20.42 12.76
C VAL A 252 1.57 -20.68 12.69
N ALA A 253 2.38 -19.91 13.41
CA ALA A 253 3.82 -20.07 13.43
C ALA A 253 4.27 -21.46 13.97
N ARG A 254 3.49 -22.09 14.87
CA ARG A 254 3.80 -23.41 15.45
C ARG A 254 3.29 -24.60 14.65
N SER A 255 2.07 -24.50 14.12
CA SER A 255 1.37 -25.64 13.50
C SER A 255 1.25 -25.54 11.98
N GLY A 256 1.42 -24.34 11.41
CA GLY A 256 1.13 -24.09 10.00
C GLY A 256 -0.36 -24.17 9.64
N SER A 257 -1.25 -24.26 10.64
CA SER A 257 -2.70 -24.24 10.48
C SER A 257 -3.39 -23.47 11.60
N ILE A 258 -4.62 -23.04 11.35
CA ILE A 258 -5.45 -22.25 12.28
C ILE A 258 -6.46 -23.13 13.02
N ASP A 259 -6.48 -24.43 12.77
CA ASP A 259 -7.39 -25.39 13.45
C ASP A 259 -7.08 -25.57 14.94
#